data_756744eb36b0bd3b4105b81503a17dda
#
_entry.id   756744eb36b0bd3b4105b81503a17dda
#
_cell.length_a   1.000
_cell.length_b   1.000
_cell.length_c   1.000
_cell.angle_alpha   90.00
_cell.angle_beta   90.00
_cell.angle_gamma   90.00
#
_symmetry.space_group_name_H-M   'P 1'
#
loop_
_entity.id
_entity.type
_entity.pdbx_description
1 polymer ?
#
loop_
_entity_poly.entity_id
_entity_poly.type
_entity_poly.pdbx_seq_one_letter_code
_entity_poly.pdbx_strand_id
1 'polypeptide(L)'
;MTSGQGRPAHWVHAYSDGACSGNPGPGGWGFLIQWEEGVEEGSGGEASTTNNRMELVAAREAMAAFSRRRLPEQGLLLHVDSLNVIGWLSKGWKRNANQDLFPPIDRLLAELDGVVRFVHVRGHQDSAGNNRVDRLAVEASRRFQRA
;
A
#
# COMPACT_ATOMS: atom_id res chain seq x y z
N MET A 1 22.48 -10.42 19.11
CA MET A 1 21.36 -10.75 18.25
C MET A 1 20.91 -9.55 17.47
N THR A 2 20.57 -9.75 16.25
CA THR A 2 20.02 -8.66 15.47
C THR A 2 18.64 -8.29 16.02
N SER A 3 18.35 -7.02 16.04
CA SER A 3 17.04 -6.53 16.35
C SER A 3 16.04 -6.84 15.25
N GLY A 4 16.52 -7.28 14.11
CA GLY A 4 15.67 -7.51 12.97
C GLY A 4 14.84 -8.77 13.09
N GLN A 5 13.86 -8.86 12.26
CA GLN A 5 13.07 -10.06 12.11
C GLN A 5 13.93 -11.14 11.45
N GLY A 6 13.70 -12.38 11.79
CA GLY A 6 14.29 -13.48 11.04
C GLY A 6 13.75 -13.49 9.62
N ARG A 7 14.36 -14.29 8.75
CA ARG A 7 13.85 -14.44 7.39
C ARG A 7 12.46 -15.06 7.45
N PRO A 8 11.49 -14.48 6.77
CA PRO A 8 10.16 -15.06 6.75
C PRO A 8 10.15 -16.47 6.17
N ALA A 9 9.41 -17.35 6.80
CA ALA A 9 9.16 -18.69 6.27
C ALA A 9 8.05 -18.67 5.23
N HIS A 10 7.13 -17.71 5.36
CA HIS A 10 5.99 -17.56 4.44
C HIS A 10 5.85 -16.10 4.03
N TRP A 11 5.58 -15.88 2.76
CA TRP A 11 5.31 -14.55 2.23
C TRP A 11 3.83 -14.42 1.92
N VAL A 12 3.22 -13.42 2.57
CA VAL A 12 1.81 -13.08 2.34
C VAL A 12 1.74 -12.07 1.21
N HIS A 13 0.92 -12.33 0.21
CA HIS A 13 0.75 -11.41 -0.91
C HIS A 13 -0.29 -10.36 -0.56
N ALA A 14 0.02 -9.11 -0.87
CA ALA A 14 -0.92 -8.01 -0.72
C ALA A 14 -0.81 -7.10 -1.94
N TYR A 15 -1.85 -6.31 -2.16
CA TYR A 15 -1.96 -5.40 -3.29
C TYR A 15 -2.46 -4.08 -2.77
N SER A 16 -1.98 -2.97 -3.34
CA SER A 16 -2.48 -1.65 -2.99
C SER A 16 -2.49 -0.76 -4.23
N ASP A 17 -3.43 0.18 -4.28
CA ASP A 17 -3.56 1.09 -5.41
C ASP A 17 -4.25 2.37 -4.96
N GLY A 18 -4.00 3.45 -5.70
CA GLY A 18 -4.63 4.73 -5.47
C GLY A 18 -5.19 5.26 -6.78
N ALA A 19 -6.23 6.05 -6.67
CA ALA A 19 -6.88 6.69 -7.81
C ALA A 19 -7.26 8.11 -7.45
N CYS A 20 -7.19 9.01 -8.42
CA CYS A 20 -7.57 10.40 -8.21
C CYS A 20 -8.24 10.95 -9.47
N SER A 21 -9.37 11.62 -9.28
CA SER A 21 -10.10 12.26 -10.37
C SER A 21 -9.66 13.72 -10.43
N GLY A 22 -8.67 14.00 -11.29
CA GLY A 22 -7.98 15.28 -11.29
C GLY A 22 -6.76 15.21 -10.37
N ASN A 23 -5.95 16.26 -10.38
CA ASN A 23 -4.72 16.26 -9.60
C ASN A 23 -4.33 17.69 -9.27
N PRO A 24 -4.93 18.30 -8.20
CA PRO A 24 -5.73 17.66 -7.15
C PRO A 24 -7.21 17.43 -7.52
N GLY A 25 -7.84 16.56 -6.76
CA GLY A 25 -9.25 16.26 -6.89
C GLY A 25 -9.65 15.17 -5.91
N PRO A 26 -10.90 14.69 -5.97
CA PRO A 26 -11.31 13.58 -5.12
C PRO A 26 -10.54 12.32 -5.48
N GLY A 27 -10.07 11.62 -4.48
CA GLY A 27 -9.29 10.40 -4.69
C GLY A 27 -9.64 9.32 -3.70
N GLY A 28 -9.19 8.11 -4.02
CA GLY A 28 -9.42 6.94 -3.19
C GLY A 28 -8.23 6.02 -3.19
N TRP A 29 -8.21 5.12 -2.22
CA TRP A 29 -7.18 4.11 -2.09
C TRP A 29 -7.82 2.78 -1.74
N GLY A 30 -7.13 1.70 -2.04
CA GLY A 30 -7.58 0.36 -1.68
C GLY A 30 -6.42 -0.56 -1.45
N PHE A 31 -6.64 -1.55 -0.59
CA PHE A 31 -5.69 -2.64 -0.41
C PHE A 31 -6.41 -3.96 -0.26
N LEU A 32 -5.68 -5.04 -0.51
CA LEU A 32 -6.15 -6.40 -0.35
C LEU A 32 -4.99 -7.23 0.16
N ILE A 33 -5.21 -8.02 1.21
CA ILE A 33 -4.20 -8.95 1.73
C ILE A 33 -4.76 -10.35 1.62
N GLN A 34 -3.97 -11.25 1.04
CA GLN A 34 -4.35 -12.65 0.88
C GLN A 34 -3.80 -13.46 2.05
N TRP A 35 -4.59 -13.51 3.12
CA TRP A 35 -4.25 -14.36 4.26
C TRP A 35 -4.60 -15.81 3.95
N GLU A 36 -4.02 -16.74 4.70
CA GLU A 36 -4.31 -18.16 4.53
C GLU A 36 -5.80 -18.45 4.79
N GLU A 37 -6.40 -17.75 5.73
CA GLU A 37 -7.81 -17.92 6.12
C GLU A 37 -8.78 -17.21 5.20
N GLY A 38 -8.31 -16.32 4.35
CA GLY A 38 -9.18 -15.54 3.48
C GLY A 38 -8.58 -14.19 3.15
N VAL A 39 -9.39 -13.32 2.60
CA VAL A 39 -8.95 -12.02 2.10
C VAL A 39 -9.38 -10.91 3.04
N GLU A 40 -8.47 -9.99 3.30
CA GLU A 40 -8.77 -8.75 4.01
C GLU A 40 -8.67 -7.59 3.03
N GLU A 41 -9.67 -6.71 3.02
CA GLU A 41 -9.70 -5.54 2.14
C GLU A 41 -9.92 -4.28 2.96
N GLY A 42 -9.41 -3.16 2.46
CA GLY A 42 -9.70 -1.86 3.02
C GLY A 42 -9.71 -0.81 1.92
N SER A 43 -10.44 0.26 2.15
CA SER A 43 -10.50 1.38 1.21
C SER A 43 -10.90 2.67 1.93
N GLY A 44 -10.62 3.79 1.30
CA GLY A 44 -10.96 5.10 1.81
C GLY A 44 -10.58 6.17 0.80
N GLY A 45 -10.67 7.43 1.18
CA GLY A 45 -10.32 8.48 0.25
C GLY A 45 -10.29 9.85 0.89
N GLU A 46 -10.08 10.85 0.05
CA GLU A 46 -10.03 12.26 0.43
C GLU A 46 -10.71 13.09 -0.66
N ALA A 47 -11.37 14.17 -0.23
CA ALA A 47 -12.12 15.03 -1.17
C ALA A 47 -11.20 15.83 -2.09
N SER A 48 -9.99 16.17 -1.62
CA SER A 48 -9.01 16.90 -2.42
C SER A 48 -7.64 16.30 -2.15
N THR A 49 -7.11 15.60 -3.12
CA THR A 49 -5.86 14.86 -2.95
C THR A 49 -5.16 14.69 -4.31
N THR A 50 -4.12 13.87 -4.33
CA THR A 50 -3.37 13.56 -5.54
C THR A 50 -3.22 12.07 -5.68
N ASN A 51 -2.91 11.62 -6.88
CA ASN A 51 -2.69 10.21 -7.15
C ASN A 51 -1.56 9.66 -6.29
N ASN A 52 -0.42 10.36 -6.23
CA ASN A 52 0.72 9.91 -5.43
C ASN A 52 0.38 9.80 -3.95
N ARG A 53 -0.40 10.74 -3.43
CA ARG A 53 -0.83 10.68 -2.03
C ARG A 53 -1.68 9.45 -1.76
N MET A 54 -2.63 9.16 -2.65
CA MET A 54 -3.50 7.99 -2.50
C MET A 54 -2.72 6.68 -2.61
N GLU A 55 -1.72 6.63 -3.48
CA GLU A 55 -0.85 5.48 -3.60
C GLU A 55 -0.06 5.23 -2.30
N LEU A 56 0.47 6.30 -1.70
CA LEU A 56 1.19 6.20 -0.43
C LEU A 56 0.28 5.77 0.71
N VAL A 57 -0.93 6.33 0.77
CA VAL A 57 -1.90 5.97 1.81
C VAL A 57 -2.28 4.50 1.68
N ALA A 58 -2.50 4.03 0.45
CA ALA A 58 -2.84 2.63 0.21
C ALA A 58 -1.74 1.69 0.75
N ALA A 59 -0.48 2.01 0.44
CA ALA A 59 0.64 1.21 0.92
C ALA A 59 0.75 1.24 2.45
N ARG A 60 0.57 2.41 3.05
CA ARG A 60 0.58 2.56 4.51
C ARG A 60 -0.49 1.69 5.16
N GLU A 61 -1.71 1.75 4.63
CA GLU A 61 -2.83 0.99 5.19
C GLU A 61 -2.65 -0.50 5.03
N ALA A 62 -2.09 -0.94 3.91
CA ALA A 62 -1.78 -2.36 3.70
C ALA A 62 -0.74 -2.84 4.72
N MET A 63 0.34 -2.08 4.90
CA MET A 63 1.38 -2.44 5.87
C MET A 63 0.87 -2.42 7.30
N ALA A 64 0.03 -1.45 7.64
CA ALA A 64 -0.56 -1.37 8.98
C ALA A 64 -1.47 -2.57 9.26
N ALA A 65 -2.30 -2.93 8.29
CA ALA A 65 -3.18 -4.09 8.43
C ALA A 65 -2.38 -5.40 8.57
N PHE A 66 -1.31 -5.52 7.79
CA PHE A 66 -0.42 -6.67 7.89
C PHE A 66 0.24 -6.74 9.27
N SER A 67 0.75 -5.61 9.75
CA SER A 67 1.44 -5.54 11.05
C SER A 67 0.52 -5.97 12.20
N ARG A 68 -0.75 -5.61 12.14
CA ARG A 68 -1.71 -5.93 13.21
C ARG A 68 -2.04 -7.42 13.30
N ARG A 69 -1.85 -8.17 12.22
CA ARG A 69 -2.39 -9.53 12.14
C ARG A 69 -1.33 -10.60 11.85
N ARG A 70 -0.15 -10.20 11.42
CA ARG A 70 0.88 -11.15 10.99
C ARG A 70 1.34 -12.07 12.10
N LEU A 71 1.67 -13.30 11.73
CA LEU A 71 2.42 -14.22 12.59
C LEU A 71 3.92 -13.93 12.45
N PRO A 72 4.73 -14.30 13.46
CA PRO A 72 6.17 -13.95 13.42
C PRO A 72 6.93 -14.46 12.19
N GLU A 73 6.50 -15.60 11.63
CA GLU A 73 7.20 -16.19 10.48
C GLU A 73 6.73 -15.60 9.14
N GLN A 74 5.75 -14.70 9.13
CA GLN A 74 5.18 -14.15 7.89
C GLN A 74 5.86 -12.87 7.47
N GLY A 75 6.17 -12.78 6.18
CA GLY A 75 6.59 -11.55 5.53
C GLY A 75 5.53 -11.08 4.54
N LEU A 76 5.65 -9.86 4.11
CA LEU A 76 4.70 -9.20 3.21
C LEU A 76 5.34 -8.94 1.86
N LEU A 77 4.70 -9.44 0.80
CA LEU A 77 5.00 -9.05 -0.57
C LEU A 77 3.91 -8.07 -1.00
N LEU A 78 4.22 -6.79 -1.02
CA LEU A 78 3.25 -5.76 -1.36
C LEU A 78 3.41 -5.39 -2.83
N HIS A 79 2.41 -5.75 -3.62
CA HIS A 79 2.38 -5.49 -5.06
C HIS A 79 1.80 -4.10 -5.31
N VAL A 80 2.58 -3.24 -5.94
CA VAL A 80 2.18 -1.87 -6.26
C VAL A 80 2.52 -1.56 -7.71
N ASP A 81 1.72 -0.74 -8.37
CA ASP A 81 2.03 -0.32 -9.73
C ASP A 81 2.81 1.00 -9.77
N SER A 82 2.93 1.68 -8.65
CA SER A 82 3.62 2.96 -8.56
C SER A 82 5.10 2.79 -8.31
N LEU A 83 5.93 3.13 -9.30
CA LEU A 83 7.38 3.17 -9.12
C LEU A 83 7.79 4.25 -8.12
N ASN A 84 7.00 5.33 -8.01
CA ASN A 84 7.28 6.38 -7.05
C ASN A 84 7.19 5.87 -5.61
N VAL A 85 6.16 5.08 -5.30
CA VAL A 85 6.02 4.49 -3.97
C VAL A 85 7.23 3.63 -3.65
N ILE A 86 7.61 2.76 -4.56
CA ILE A 86 8.78 1.90 -4.37
C ILE A 86 10.05 2.74 -4.17
N GLY A 87 10.21 3.79 -4.96
CA GLY A 87 11.38 4.67 -4.85
C GLY A 87 11.45 5.37 -3.50
N TRP A 88 10.34 5.95 -3.06
CA TRP A 88 10.31 6.68 -1.80
C TRP A 88 10.43 5.77 -0.58
N LEU A 89 9.94 4.55 -0.65
CA LEU A 89 9.88 3.67 0.52
C LEU A 89 11.02 2.66 0.57
N SER A 90 11.67 2.35 -0.55
CA SER A 90 12.71 1.33 -0.55
C SER A 90 14.00 1.72 -1.26
N LYS A 91 14.06 2.85 -1.97
CA LYS A 91 15.25 3.25 -2.74
C LYS A 91 15.83 4.59 -2.30
N GLY A 92 15.30 5.19 -1.25
CA GLY A 92 15.82 6.44 -0.72
C GLY A 92 15.60 7.63 -1.63
N TRP A 93 14.62 7.59 -2.53
CA TRP A 93 14.33 8.72 -3.39
C TRP A 93 13.89 9.93 -2.58
N LYS A 94 14.22 11.11 -3.07
CA LYS A 94 13.91 12.36 -2.41
C LYS A 94 12.38 12.56 -2.31
N ARG A 95 11.94 12.92 -1.11
CA ARG A 95 10.52 13.09 -0.78
C ARG A 95 10.20 14.59 -0.76
N ASN A 96 9.60 15.09 -1.85
CA ASN A 96 9.32 16.52 -2.01
C ASN A 96 7.93 16.93 -1.59
N ALA A 97 7.02 15.98 -1.34
CA ALA A 97 5.64 16.25 -0.99
C ALA A 97 5.13 15.17 -0.05
N ASN A 98 3.94 15.37 0.49
CA ASN A 98 3.26 14.39 1.38
C ASN A 98 4.05 14.11 2.65
N GLN A 99 4.71 15.11 3.18
CA GLN A 99 5.61 14.96 4.33
C GLN A 99 4.90 14.39 5.56
N ASP A 100 3.61 14.67 5.70
CA ASP A 100 2.81 14.17 6.82
C ASP A 100 2.64 12.65 6.80
N LEU A 101 2.75 12.02 5.64
CA LEU A 101 2.56 10.58 5.52
C LEU A 101 3.80 9.77 5.92
N PHE A 102 5.00 10.35 5.76
CA PHE A 102 6.22 9.58 5.91
C PHE A 102 6.58 9.17 7.33
N PRO A 103 6.38 10.00 8.37
CA PRO A 103 6.69 9.52 9.72
C PRO A 103 5.95 8.23 10.12
N PRO A 104 4.63 8.12 9.94
CA PRO A 104 3.97 6.85 10.25
C PRO A 104 4.39 5.70 9.34
N ILE A 105 4.66 5.99 8.05
CA ILE A 105 5.15 4.95 7.13
C ILE A 105 6.54 4.47 7.56
N ASP A 106 7.43 5.39 7.90
CA ASP A 106 8.79 5.04 8.30
C ASP A 106 8.79 4.23 9.60
N ARG A 107 7.87 4.51 10.52
CA ARG A 107 7.73 3.69 11.72
C ARG A 107 7.30 2.26 11.38
N LEU A 108 6.36 2.11 10.44
CA LEU A 108 5.95 0.78 9.98
C LEU A 108 7.09 0.05 9.29
N LEU A 109 7.85 0.73 8.45
CA LEU A 109 8.99 0.12 7.77
C LEU A 109 10.06 -0.33 8.76
N ALA A 110 10.31 0.45 9.81
CA ALA A 110 11.25 0.06 10.85
C ALA A 110 10.74 -1.15 11.64
N GLU A 111 9.47 -1.13 12.00
CA GLU A 111 8.82 -2.24 12.71
C GLU A 111 8.86 -3.53 11.91
N LEU A 112 8.71 -3.42 10.60
CA LEU A 112 8.64 -4.57 9.69
C LEU A 112 9.96 -4.77 8.94
N ASP A 113 11.06 -4.33 9.52
CA ASP A 113 12.37 -4.42 8.87
C ASP A 113 12.70 -5.88 8.52
N GLY A 114 13.06 -6.10 7.26
CA GLY A 114 13.40 -7.43 6.76
C GLY A 114 12.21 -8.30 6.40
N VAL A 115 10.99 -7.86 6.70
CA VAL A 115 9.78 -8.67 6.43
C VAL A 115 8.82 -8.02 5.45
N VAL A 116 9.20 -6.92 4.82
CA VAL A 116 8.40 -6.29 3.76
C VAL A 116 9.24 -6.18 2.49
N ARG A 117 8.67 -6.60 1.38
CA ARG A 117 9.24 -6.40 0.05
C ARG A 117 8.18 -5.82 -0.86
N PHE A 118 8.60 -4.86 -1.69
CA PHE A 118 7.71 -4.26 -2.69
C PHE A 118 7.92 -4.97 -4.01
N VAL A 119 6.81 -5.30 -4.67
CA VAL A 119 6.82 -5.93 -5.99
C VAL A 119 6.13 -4.99 -6.97
N HIS A 120 6.83 -4.63 -8.03
CA HIS A 120 6.27 -3.73 -9.04
C HIS A 120 5.34 -4.51 -9.98
N VAL A 121 4.10 -4.06 -10.06
CA VAL A 121 3.13 -4.60 -11.02
C VAL A 121 3.25 -3.77 -12.28
N ARG A 122 3.60 -4.42 -13.38
CA ARG A 122 3.83 -3.74 -14.65
C ARG A 122 2.53 -3.62 -15.44
N GLY A 123 2.10 -2.37 -15.62
CA GLY A 123 1.05 -2.04 -16.57
C GLY A 123 -0.19 -2.90 -16.47
N HIS A 124 -0.60 -3.45 -17.57
CA HIS A 124 -1.85 -4.20 -17.70
C HIS A 124 -1.70 -5.69 -17.40
N GLN A 125 -0.78 -6.06 -16.53
CA GLN A 125 -0.68 -7.46 -16.16
C GLN A 125 -1.96 -7.91 -15.49
N ASP A 126 -2.43 -9.05 -15.94
CA ASP A 126 -3.71 -9.59 -15.53
C ASP A 126 -3.56 -10.23 -14.15
N SER A 127 -3.79 -9.44 -13.12
CA SER A 127 -3.74 -9.88 -11.75
C SER A 127 -5.07 -9.56 -11.08
N ALA A 128 -5.72 -10.58 -10.54
CA ALA A 128 -7.00 -10.40 -9.87
C ALA A 128 -6.87 -9.45 -8.68
N GLY A 129 -5.77 -9.56 -7.93
CA GLY A 129 -5.52 -8.68 -6.78
C GLY A 129 -5.33 -7.23 -7.20
N ASN A 130 -4.54 -6.99 -8.23
CA ASN A 130 -4.31 -5.65 -8.74
C ASN A 130 -5.60 -5.04 -9.30
N ASN A 131 -6.37 -5.82 -10.03
CA ASN A 131 -7.65 -5.37 -10.58
C ASN A 131 -8.64 -5.03 -9.46
N ARG A 132 -8.64 -5.82 -8.39
CA ARG A 132 -9.54 -5.60 -7.26
C ARG A 132 -9.22 -4.30 -6.54
N VAL A 133 -7.93 -4.03 -6.25
CA VAL A 133 -7.57 -2.80 -5.54
C VAL A 133 -7.78 -1.57 -6.40
N ASP A 134 -7.61 -1.67 -7.71
CA ASP A 134 -7.96 -0.59 -8.62
C ASP A 134 -9.44 -0.23 -8.49
N ARG A 135 -10.32 -1.22 -8.49
CA ARG A 135 -11.75 -0.98 -8.32
C ARG A 135 -12.07 -0.39 -6.95
N LEU A 136 -11.45 -0.89 -5.89
CA LEU A 136 -11.63 -0.33 -4.55
C LEU A 136 -11.26 1.14 -4.50
N ALA A 137 -10.13 1.50 -5.10
CA ALA A 137 -9.64 2.87 -5.13
C ALA A 137 -10.59 3.78 -5.94
N VAL A 138 -11.00 3.33 -7.10
CA VAL A 138 -11.90 4.10 -7.98
C VAL A 138 -13.26 4.30 -7.31
N GLU A 139 -13.84 3.25 -6.74
CA GLU A 139 -15.11 3.34 -6.05
C GLU A 139 -15.05 4.29 -4.86
N ALA A 140 -13.94 4.22 -4.10
CA ALA A 140 -13.74 5.13 -2.98
C ALA A 140 -13.64 6.58 -3.46
N SER A 141 -12.90 6.84 -4.55
CA SER A 141 -12.77 8.20 -5.09
C SER A 141 -14.13 8.77 -5.48
N ARG A 142 -15.02 7.94 -5.99
CA ARG A 142 -16.36 8.39 -6.38
C ARG A 142 -17.22 8.80 -5.19
N ARG A 143 -17.06 8.14 -4.06
CA ARG A 143 -17.76 8.54 -2.84
C ARG A 143 -17.35 9.94 -2.40
N PHE A 144 -16.10 10.29 -2.55
CA PHE A 144 -15.60 11.61 -2.18
C PHE A 144 -15.87 12.67 -3.24
N GLN A 145 -16.15 12.28 -4.45
CA GLN A 145 -16.53 13.18 -5.53
C GLN A 145 -17.91 13.82 -5.31
N ARG A 146 -18.76 13.13 -4.55
CA ARG A 146 -20.15 13.59 -4.31
C ARG A 146 -20.26 14.47 -3.07
N ALA A 147 -19.21 14.64 -2.33
CA ALA A 147 -19.24 15.43 -1.10
C ALA A 147 -19.40 16.92 -1.39
#